data_604e2045af81cd32d9b71757f61b2740
#
_entry.id   604e2045af81cd32d9b71757f61b2740
#
_cell.length_a   1.000
_cell.length_b   1.000
_cell.length_c   1.000
_cell.angle_alpha   90.00
_cell.angle_beta   90.00
_cell.angle_gamma   90.00
#
_symmetry.space_group_name_H-M   'P 1'
#
loop_
_entity.id
_entity.type
_entity.pdbx_description
1 polymer ?
#
loop_
_entity_poly.entity_id
_entity_poly.type
_entity_poly.pdbx_seq_one_letter_code
_entity_poly.pdbx_strand_id
1 'polypeptide(L)'
;MVELLAKHSPSGSSDPSIQQLSSRELEILQLIARGHTNKEISKMMFLSVKTVEAHRSKIYKKLHLKTRADAVDYALRHKLLDL
;
A
#
# COMPACT_ATOMS: atom_id res chain seq x y z
N MET A 1 -6.15 -28.63 6.81
CA MET A 1 -6.19 -28.23 6.64
C MET A 1 -6.40 -27.35 6.57
N VAL A 2 -6.49 -27.29 6.65
CA VAL A 2 -6.76 -26.55 6.35
C VAL A 2 -6.65 -25.49 6.55
N GLU A 3 -5.94 -25.13 6.76
CA GLU A 3 -5.69 -24.14 6.89
C GLU A 3 -5.55 -23.40 6.11
N LEU A 4 -5.31 -23.77 5.49
CA LEU A 4 -5.15 -23.07 4.67
C LEU A 4 -5.89 -22.24 4.41
N LEU A 5 -6.49 -22.36 4.29
CA LEU A 5 -7.32 -21.62 4.03
C LEU A 5 -7.46 -20.59 4.75
N ALA A 6 -7.30 -20.77 5.62
CA ALA A 6 -7.54 -19.73 6.36
C ALA A 6 -6.67 -18.69 6.15
N LYS A 7 -6.00 -18.87 5.63
CA LYS A 7 -5.34 -17.98 5.46
C LYS A 7 -5.65 -17.19 4.67
N HIS A 8 -6.17 -17.27 4.09
CA HIS A 8 -6.38 -16.34 3.32
C HIS A 8 -7.21 -15.61 3.62
N SER A 9 -7.26 -15.54 3.84
CA SER A 9 -7.91 -14.77 3.74
C SER A 9 -8.30 -14.09 4.36
N PRO A 10 -8.06 -13.96 4.62
CA PRO A 10 -8.64 -13.34 5.31
C PRO A 10 -8.85 -12.21 5.28
N SER A 11 -8.60 -11.92 5.49
CA SER A 11 -8.74 -10.88 5.75
C SER A 11 -9.67 -10.23 5.25
N GLY A 12 -10.34 -10.03 5.37
CA GLY A 12 -11.30 -9.26 4.89
C GLY A 12 -11.09 -8.62 3.59
N SER A 13 -9.98 -8.61 3.17
CA SER A 13 -9.74 -8.02 1.87
C SER A 13 -9.93 -9.05 0.80
N SER A 14 -10.89 -8.82 -0.05
CA SER A 14 -11.09 -9.68 -1.19
C SER A 14 -10.71 -9.00 -2.49
N ASP A 15 -10.18 -7.80 -2.41
CA ASP A 15 -9.79 -7.06 -3.60
C ASP A 15 -8.48 -7.63 -4.14
N PRO A 16 -8.49 -8.20 -5.35
CA PRO A 16 -7.28 -8.77 -5.91
C PRO A 16 -6.15 -7.75 -6.13
N SER A 17 -6.48 -6.47 -6.23
CA SER A 17 -5.46 -5.44 -6.40
C SER A 17 -4.50 -5.40 -5.22
N ILE A 18 -5.02 -5.57 -4.03
CA ILE A 18 -4.20 -5.53 -2.83
C ILE A 18 -3.20 -6.69 -2.82
N GLN A 19 -3.60 -7.83 -3.35
CA GLN A 19 -2.75 -9.00 -3.39
C GLN A 19 -1.60 -8.86 -4.39
N GLN A 20 -1.66 -7.86 -5.25
CA GLN A 20 -0.61 -7.60 -6.21
C GLN A 20 0.53 -6.79 -5.61
N LEU A 21 0.35 -6.28 -4.42
CA LEU A 21 1.36 -5.47 -3.77
C LEU A 21 2.29 -6.35 -2.95
N SER A 22 3.59 -6.07 -3.04
CA SER A 22 4.55 -6.70 -2.15
C SER A 22 4.39 -6.09 -0.75
N SER A 23 5.00 -6.72 0.25
CA SER A 23 4.99 -6.18 1.60
C SER A 23 5.56 -4.77 1.63
N ARG A 24 6.63 -4.54 0.89
CA ARG A 24 7.26 -3.24 0.83
C ARG A 24 6.33 -2.20 0.21
N GLU A 25 5.68 -2.57 -0.88
CA GLU A 25 4.75 -1.67 -1.54
C GLU A 25 3.57 -1.34 -0.64
N LEU A 26 3.08 -2.33 0.09
CA LEU A 26 1.99 -2.10 1.01
C LEU A 26 2.37 -1.12 2.11
N GLU A 27 3.57 -1.27 2.67
CA GLU A 27 4.07 -0.34 3.68
C GLU A 27 4.15 1.08 3.13
N ILE A 28 4.66 1.20 1.92
CA ILE A 28 4.80 2.51 1.29
C ILE A 28 3.43 3.14 1.05
N LEU A 29 2.48 2.33 0.59
CA LEU A 29 1.11 2.83 0.39
C LEU A 29 0.52 3.36 1.70
N GLN A 30 0.72 2.64 2.80
CA GLN A 30 0.24 3.08 4.10
C GLN A 30 0.87 4.41 4.51
N LEU A 31 2.16 4.58 4.26
CA LEU A 31 2.84 5.83 4.60
C LEU A 31 2.36 6.98 3.73
N ILE A 32 2.13 6.72 2.45
CA ILE A 32 1.57 7.73 1.56
C ILE A 32 0.21 8.18 2.06
N ALA A 33 -0.63 7.22 2.44
CA ALA A 33 -1.98 7.51 2.90
C ALA A 33 -1.99 8.27 4.21
N ARG A 34 -0.95 8.09 5.03
CA ARG A 34 -0.82 8.83 6.29
C ARG A 34 -0.32 10.24 6.09
N GLY A 35 0.06 10.59 4.87
CA GLY A 35 0.47 11.96 4.57
C GLY A 35 1.95 12.20 4.51
N HIS A 36 2.77 11.15 4.57
CA HIS A 36 4.21 11.34 4.51
C HIS A 36 4.65 11.70 3.10
N THR A 37 5.66 12.54 3.01
CA THR A 37 6.27 12.89 1.72
C THR A 37 7.19 11.79 1.26
N ASN A 38 7.56 11.82 -0.02
CA ASN A 38 8.53 10.86 -0.54
C ASN A 38 9.83 10.91 0.23
N LYS A 39 10.24 12.11 0.62
CA LYS A 39 11.48 12.28 1.38
C LYS A 39 11.38 11.62 2.76
N GLU A 40 10.24 11.82 3.43
CA GLU A 40 10.04 11.20 4.72
C GLU A 40 10.01 9.68 4.61
N ILE A 41 9.31 9.17 3.60
CA ILE A 41 9.23 7.74 3.38
C ILE A 41 10.62 7.17 3.11
N SER A 42 11.42 7.87 2.33
CA SER A 42 12.77 7.40 2.01
C SER A 42 13.60 7.22 3.27
N LYS A 43 13.46 8.14 4.21
CA LYS A 43 14.18 8.04 5.48
C LYS A 43 13.64 6.91 6.35
N MET A 44 12.32 6.78 6.40
CA MET A 44 11.68 5.76 7.25
C MET A 44 11.96 4.36 6.74
N MET A 45 12.08 4.19 5.43
CA MET A 45 12.26 2.89 4.82
C MET A 45 13.71 2.60 4.43
N PHE A 46 14.61 3.55 4.70
CA PHE A 46 16.02 3.41 4.33
C PHE A 46 16.19 3.21 2.81
N LEU A 47 15.45 4.00 2.04
CA LEU A 47 15.49 3.96 0.59
C LEU A 47 15.84 5.34 0.06
N SER A 48 16.29 5.41 -1.20
CA SER A 48 16.46 6.70 -1.84
C SER A 48 15.11 7.27 -2.22
N VAL A 49 15.03 8.60 -2.36
CA VAL A 49 13.79 9.23 -2.80
C VAL A 49 13.38 8.70 -4.16
N LYS A 50 14.35 8.48 -5.03
CA LYS A 50 14.07 7.97 -6.36
C LYS A 50 13.44 6.59 -6.31
N THR A 51 13.92 5.75 -5.41
CA THR A 51 13.34 4.42 -5.24
C THR A 51 11.91 4.51 -4.72
N VAL A 52 11.67 5.44 -3.78
CA VAL A 52 10.31 5.64 -3.26
C VAL A 52 9.38 6.10 -4.39
N GLU A 53 9.85 7.02 -5.22
CA GLU A 53 9.05 7.48 -6.36
C GLU A 53 8.71 6.35 -7.31
N ALA A 54 9.68 5.47 -7.56
CA ALA A 54 9.44 4.32 -8.43
C ALA A 54 8.40 3.38 -7.83
N HIS A 55 8.50 3.10 -6.55
CA HIS A 55 7.51 2.25 -5.88
C HIS A 55 6.13 2.90 -5.91
N ARG A 56 6.08 4.20 -5.62
CA ARG A 56 4.83 4.93 -5.62
C ARG A 56 4.16 4.86 -6.99
N SER A 57 4.94 5.06 -8.03
CA SER A 57 4.43 4.99 -9.38
C SER A 57 3.84 3.63 -9.70
N LYS A 58 4.53 2.57 -9.30
CA LYS A 58 4.04 1.21 -9.51
C LYS A 58 2.75 0.96 -8.73
N ILE A 59 2.69 1.42 -7.49
CA ILE A 59 1.50 1.24 -6.66
C ILE A 59 0.30 1.93 -7.29
N TYR A 60 0.49 3.18 -7.68
CA TYR A 60 -0.58 3.96 -8.31
C TYR A 60 -1.08 3.27 -9.57
N LYS A 61 -0.17 2.72 -10.34
CA LYS A 61 -0.54 2.04 -11.58
C LYS A 61 -1.29 0.75 -11.29
N LYS A 62 -0.79 -0.05 -10.36
CA LYS A 62 -1.42 -1.33 -10.02
C LYS A 62 -2.83 -1.14 -9.47
N LEU A 63 -3.03 -0.10 -8.69
CA LEU A 63 -4.31 0.13 -8.01
C LEU A 63 -5.18 1.16 -8.74
N HIS A 64 -4.71 1.65 -9.88
CA HIS A 64 -5.45 2.64 -10.68
C HIS A 64 -5.73 3.91 -9.89
N LEU A 65 -4.73 4.35 -9.12
CA LEU A 65 -4.85 5.58 -8.35
C LEU A 65 -4.27 6.73 -9.15
N LYS A 66 -4.88 7.90 -9.04
CA LYS A 66 -4.42 9.08 -9.77
C LYS A 66 -3.81 10.12 -8.87
N THR A 67 -4.31 10.22 -7.64
CA THR A 67 -3.88 11.26 -6.72
C THR A 67 -3.63 10.66 -5.34
N ARG A 68 -3.02 11.46 -4.48
CA ARG A 68 -2.84 11.05 -3.09
C ARG A 68 -4.20 10.84 -2.40
N ALA A 69 -5.19 11.67 -2.75
CA ALA A 69 -6.52 11.50 -2.18
C ALA A 69 -7.10 10.13 -2.54
N ASP A 70 -6.85 9.68 -3.77
CA ASP A 70 -7.26 8.33 -4.16
C ASP A 70 -6.57 7.27 -3.32
N ALA A 71 -5.29 7.47 -3.02
CA ALA A 71 -4.54 6.52 -2.21
C ALA A 71 -5.07 6.47 -0.79
N VAL A 72 -5.42 7.63 -0.22
CA VAL A 72 -6.00 7.68 1.12
C VAL A 72 -7.34 6.96 1.14
N ASP A 73 -8.18 7.24 0.16
CA ASP A 73 -9.49 6.61 0.07
C ASP A 73 -9.36 5.10 -0.06
N TYR A 74 -8.44 4.65 -0.89
CA TYR A 74 -8.19 3.23 -1.07
C TYR A 74 -7.77 2.59 0.25
N ALA A 75 -6.83 3.23 0.95
CA ALA A 75 -6.33 2.70 2.21
C ALA A 75 -7.43 2.62 3.26
N LEU A 76 -8.32 3.59 3.29
CA LEU A 76 -9.44 3.56 4.24
C LEU A 76 -10.42 2.46 3.91
N ARG A 77 -10.73 2.28 2.64
CA ARG A 77 -11.67 1.24 2.22
C ARG A 77 -11.17 -0.16 2.55
N HIS A 78 -9.88 -0.36 2.45
CA HIS A 78 -9.30 -1.69 2.66
C HIS A 78 -8.70 -1.83 4.05
N LYS A 79 -9.01 -0.89 4.93
CA LYS A 79 -8.61 -0.94 6.34
C LYS A 79 -7.10 -1.02 6.51
N LEU A 80 -6.39 -0.31 5.67
CA LEU A 80 -4.94 -0.23 5.76
C LEU A 80 -4.50 0.86 6.72
N LEU A 81 -5.41 1.73 7.13
CA LEU A 81 -5.16 2.78 8.09
C LEU A 81 -6.02 2.57 9.32
N ASP A 82 -5.42 2.81 10.46
CA ASP A 82 -6.12 2.81 11.75
C ASP A 82 -6.59 4.21 12.03
N LEU A 83 -7.84 4.45 11.96
CA LEU A 83 -8.39 5.77 12.29
C LEU A 83 -9.28 5.73 13.51
#